data_4d7b46c5b771d112aa6df641a0c73a1d
#
_entry.id   4d7b46c5b771d112aa6df641a0c73a1d
#
_cell.length_a   1.000
_cell.length_b   1.000
_cell.length_c   1.000
_cell.angle_alpha   90.00
_cell.angle_beta   90.00
_cell.angle_gamma   90.00
#
_symmetry.space_group_name_H-M   'P 1'
#
loop_
_entity.id
_entity.type
_entity.pdbx_description
1 polymer ?
#
loop_
_entity_poly.entity_id
_entity_poly.type
_entity_poly.pdbx_seq_one_letter_code
_entity_poly.pdbx_strand_id
1 'polypeptide(L)'
;MKNTLATILSVSTRLSRGLVASLVIAGALVMPAAAQEKPTLTVHTYSSFVGKYGPGKALKERFEETCGCTLAWLTSDDSGGILSRMKLDGESSRADVVLGLDANLAGEAEATGLLAPHGRTLPALDMPVAWSSKTFVPFDWGYLAFVYDETKLKTPPQSLRALVDDPSGPRIIVQDPRTSAPGLGFLLWMKEVSGDQAGPAWTKLRPRIVTFTKGWSEAYGLFLKGEADMVLSYTTSPAYHIAAEKKTQYKAAAFAEGNYLHVELAAAMRTAKQPELAARFIDFVLSERFQELMPEGNWMYPAKTPAAGLPASFSTLVRPSKALLIDFAKVRDGRRGWIDEWLAATAR
;
A
#
# COMPACT_ATOMS: atom_id res chain seq x y z
N MET A 1 46.98 -81.36 -50.33
CA MET A 1 48.30 -82.00 -50.20
C MET A 1 48.81 -81.73 -48.79
N LYS A 2 49.07 -82.84 -48.09
CA LYS A 2 49.96 -83.04 -46.90
C LYS A 2 49.53 -82.30 -45.58
N ASN A 3 48.89 -82.99 -44.60
CA ASN A 3 49.52 -83.85 -43.55
C ASN A 3 50.48 -83.06 -42.69
N THR A 4 50.37 -83.04 -41.36
CA THR A 4 50.59 -84.17 -40.44
C THR A 4 50.29 -83.66 -39.01
N LEU A 5 49.45 -84.20 -38.22
CA LEU A 5 49.62 -85.13 -37.10
C LEU A 5 50.66 -84.82 -36.04
N ALA A 6 50.17 -84.85 -34.85
CA ALA A 6 50.66 -85.55 -33.63
C ALA A 6 50.96 -84.55 -32.48
N THR A 7 50.75 -84.73 -31.25
CA THR A 7 50.48 -85.88 -30.37
C THR A 7 50.35 -85.27 -28.93
N ILE A 8 49.37 -85.69 -28.22
CA ILE A 8 49.16 -85.89 -26.80
C ILE A 8 50.30 -85.60 -25.86
N LEU A 9 50.06 -84.86 -24.80
CA LEU A 9 50.48 -85.26 -23.44
C LEU A 9 49.58 -84.58 -22.38
N SER A 10 48.88 -85.36 -21.62
CA SER A 10 48.10 -85.04 -20.45
C SER A 10 48.99 -84.84 -19.24
N VAL A 11 48.76 -83.71 -18.50
CA VAL A 11 49.13 -83.64 -17.07
C VAL A 11 47.97 -83.03 -16.33
N SER A 12 47.38 -83.80 -15.49
CA SER A 12 46.40 -83.42 -14.49
C SER A 12 47.10 -82.81 -13.31
N THR A 13 46.67 -81.57 -12.89
CA THR A 13 46.92 -81.09 -11.51
C THR A 13 45.74 -80.31 -10.98
N ARG A 14 45.41 -80.70 -9.86
CA ARG A 14 44.32 -80.43 -8.88
C ARG A 14 43.88 -79.02 -8.67
N LEU A 15 42.58 -78.94 -8.39
CA LEU A 15 41.82 -77.88 -7.75
C LEU A 15 42.58 -77.04 -6.69
N SER A 16 42.38 -75.72 -6.75
CA SER A 16 42.17 -74.89 -5.58
C SER A 16 41.06 -73.88 -5.85
N ARG A 17 39.96 -74.03 -5.11
CA ARG A 17 38.84 -73.12 -5.08
C ARG A 17 39.26 -71.83 -4.37
N GLY A 18 39.55 -70.79 -5.11
CA GLY A 18 39.68 -69.42 -4.55
C GLY A 18 38.35 -68.72 -4.66
N LEU A 19 37.72 -68.49 -3.54
CA LEU A 19 36.51 -67.65 -3.40
C LEU A 19 36.90 -66.20 -3.66
N VAL A 20 36.55 -65.63 -4.81
CA VAL A 20 36.69 -64.17 -5.04
C VAL A 20 35.36 -63.55 -4.55
N ALA A 21 35.43 -62.98 -3.35
CA ALA A 21 34.34 -62.13 -2.83
C ALA A 21 34.37 -60.78 -3.59
N SER A 22 33.42 -60.61 -4.53
CA SER A 22 33.19 -59.33 -5.19
C SER A 22 32.52 -58.37 -4.22
N LEU A 23 33.37 -57.43 -3.68
CA LEU A 23 32.87 -56.33 -2.89
C LEU A 23 32.17 -55.30 -3.82
N VAL A 24 30.83 -55.39 -3.90
CA VAL A 24 30.02 -54.36 -4.57
C VAL A 24 29.97 -53.14 -3.62
N ILE A 25 30.81 -52.15 -3.85
CA ILE A 25 30.72 -50.85 -3.21
C ILE A 25 29.55 -50.14 -3.86
N ALA A 26 28.38 -50.19 -3.20
CA ALA A 26 27.23 -49.34 -3.55
C ALA A 26 27.58 -47.89 -3.19
N GLY A 27 28.15 -47.18 -4.14
CA GLY A 27 28.31 -45.71 -4.04
C GLY A 27 26.93 -45.05 -4.03
N ALA A 28 26.44 -44.67 -2.83
CA ALA A 28 25.31 -43.81 -2.71
C ALA A 28 25.64 -42.46 -3.37
N LEU A 29 25.15 -42.21 -4.57
CA LEU A 29 25.12 -40.90 -5.21
C LEU A 29 24.27 -39.97 -4.33
N VAL A 30 24.93 -39.25 -3.43
CA VAL A 30 24.31 -38.10 -2.74
C VAL A 30 24.12 -37.04 -3.83
N MET A 31 22.92 -37.05 -4.47
CA MET A 31 22.50 -35.93 -5.31
C MET A 31 22.45 -34.70 -4.38
N PRO A 32 23.11 -33.60 -4.71
CA PRO A 32 22.86 -32.36 -3.99
C PRO A 32 21.38 -32.04 -4.11
N ALA A 33 20.68 -31.92 -2.98
CA ALA A 33 19.32 -31.42 -2.96
C ALA A 33 19.34 -30.05 -3.65
N ALA A 34 18.77 -29.95 -4.84
CA ALA A 34 18.60 -28.67 -5.50
C ALA A 34 17.87 -27.78 -4.49
N ALA A 35 18.48 -26.68 -4.09
CA ALA A 35 17.84 -25.70 -3.23
C ALA A 35 16.55 -25.27 -3.93
N GLN A 36 15.41 -25.70 -3.41
CA GLN A 36 14.11 -25.37 -3.98
C GLN A 36 13.97 -23.87 -3.93
N GLU A 37 13.85 -23.20 -5.08
CA GLU A 37 13.65 -21.76 -5.12
C GLU A 37 12.40 -21.40 -4.31
N LYS A 38 12.58 -20.43 -3.41
CA LYS A 38 11.48 -19.95 -2.58
C LYS A 38 10.39 -19.36 -3.48
N PRO A 39 9.11 -19.69 -3.27
CA PRO A 39 8.03 -19.06 -4.02
C PRO A 39 8.02 -17.55 -3.78
N THR A 40 7.66 -16.78 -4.81
CA THR A 40 7.63 -15.33 -4.74
C THR A 40 6.18 -14.85 -4.68
N LEU A 41 5.85 -14.12 -3.60
CA LEU A 41 4.61 -13.35 -3.49
C LEU A 41 4.82 -11.96 -4.06
N THR A 42 3.99 -11.56 -5.01
CA THR A 42 4.03 -10.21 -5.58
C THR A 42 2.93 -9.34 -5.00
N VAL A 43 3.30 -8.28 -4.30
CA VAL A 43 2.37 -7.31 -3.70
C VAL A 43 2.45 -5.99 -4.46
N HIS A 44 1.32 -5.54 -5.02
CA HIS A 44 1.20 -4.27 -5.71
C HIS A 44 0.79 -3.18 -4.72
N THR A 45 1.62 -2.16 -4.59
CA THR A 45 1.42 -1.05 -3.66
C THR A 45 1.85 0.29 -4.29
N TYR A 46 1.82 1.36 -3.53
CA TYR A 46 2.25 2.68 -3.98
C TYR A 46 3.70 2.98 -3.60
N SER A 47 4.34 3.87 -4.36
CA SER A 47 5.78 4.12 -4.31
C SER A 47 6.26 4.65 -2.96
N SER A 48 5.48 5.49 -2.26
CA SER A 48 5.88 6.01 -0.94
C SER A 48 5.87 4.92 0.14
N PHE A 49 5.01 3.90 0.03
CA PHE A 49 4.96 2.76 0.97
C PHE A 49 6.27 1.98 1.01
N VAL A 50 6.91 1.81 -0.13
CA VAL A 50 8.19 1.09 -0.26
C VAL A 50 9.41 2.01 -0.35
N GLY A 51 9.17 3.31 -0.35
CA GLY A 51 10.23 4.32 -0.40
C GLY A 51 11.06 4.39 0.88
N LYS A 52 12.08 5.26 0.88
CA LYS A 52 13.03 5.40 1.98
C LYS A 52 12.38 5.57 3.36
N TYR A 53 11.26 6.25 3.43
CA TYR A 53 10.56 6.60 4.67
C TYR A 53 9.30 5.76 4.91
N GLY A 54 9.01 4.82 4.00
CA GLY A 54 7.86 3.92 4.10
C GLY A 54 8.17 2.62 4.84
N PRO A 55 7.13 1.86 5.24
CA PRO A 55 7.27 0.64 6.05
C PRO A 55 7.69 -0.58 5.21
N GLY A 56 7.70 -0.48 3.87
CA GLY A 56 7.80 -1.63 2.97
C GLY A 56 9.01 -2.52 3.20
N LYS A 57 10.19 -1.94 3.53
CA LYS A 57 11.40 -2.74 3.82
C LYS A 57 11.19 -3.60 5.07
N ALA A 58 10.77 -3.00 6.18
CA ALA A 58 10.58 -3.71 7.44
C ALA A 58 9.44 -4.74 7.34
N LEU A 59 8.36 -4.42 6.61
CA LEU A 59 7.27 -5.38 6.37
C LEU A 59 7.73 -6.58 5.56
N LYS A 60 8.52 -6.35 4.51
CA LYS A 60 9.11 -7.44 3.71
C LYS A 60 9.94 -8.38 4.60
N GLU A 61 10.86 -7.84 5.38
CA GLU A 61 11.71 -8.60 6.28
C GLU A 61 10.86 -9.41 7.28
N ARG A 62 9.89 -8.78 7.94
CA ARG A 62 9.01 -9.45 8.92
C ARG A 62 8.13 -10.54 8.30
N PHE A 63 7.67 -10.38 7.07
CA PHE A 63 6.88 -11.39 6.40
C PHE A 63 7.74 -12.57 5.92
N GLU A 64 8.89 -12.29 5.33
CA GLU A 64 9.82 -13.30 4.83
C GLU A 64 10.40 -14.19 5.94
N GLU A 65 10.53 -13.69 7.16
CA GLU A 65 10.93 -14.49 8.33
C GLU A 65 9.99 -15.68 8.60
N THR A 66 8.72 -15.57 8.24
CA THR A 66 7.70 -16.56 8.60
C THR A 66 7.08 -17.28 7.40
N CYS A 67 7.14 -16.68 6.21
CA CYS A 67 6.43 -17.26 5.05
C CYS A 67 7.18 -18.38 4.35
N GLY A 68 8.50 -18.48 4.49
CA GLY A 68 9.31 -19.37 3.67
C GLY A 68 9.34 -18.97 2.18
N CYS A 69 9.06 -17.70 1.89
CA CYS A 69 8.90 -17.14 0.56
C CYS A 69 9.78 -15.90 0.36
N THR A 70 9.78 -15.36 -0.86
CA THR A 70 10.30 -14.02 -1.18
C THR A 70 9.11 -13.10 -1.45
N LEU A 71 9.10 -11.89 -0.89
CA LEU A 71 8.13 -10.86 -1.19
C LEU A 71 8.71 -9.89 -2.22
N ALA A 72 8.01 -9.72 -3.34
CA ALA A 72 8.35 -8.75 -4.38
C ALA A 72 7.33 -7.61 -4.40
N TRP A 73 7.83 -6.37 -4.49
CA TRP A 73 6.99 -5.19 -4.62
C TRP A 73 6.79 -4.84 -6.10
N LEU A 74 5.54 -4.64 -6.50
CA LEU A 74 5.15 -3.95 -7.71
C LEU A 74 4.61 -2.59 -7.29
N THR A 75 5.02 -1.50 -7.96
CA THR A 75 4.65 -0.15 -7.49
C THR A 75 3.93 0.66 -8.55
N SER A 76 3.01 1.49 -8.09
CA SER A 76 2.40 2.61 -8.82
C SER A 76 2.67 3.92 -8.08
N ASP A 77 2.38 5.06 -8.69
CA ASP A 77 2.64 6.36 -8.07
C ASP A 77 1.80 6.53 -6.77
N ASP A 78 0.51 6.13 -6.83
CA ASP A 78 -0.44 6.22 -5.72
C ASP A 78 -1.61 5.23 -5.93
N SER A 79 -2.61 5.21 -5.07
CA SER A 79 -3.77 4.31 -5.06
C SER A 79 -4.56 4.31 -6.37
N GLY A 80 -4.80 5.47 -6.99
CA GLY A 80 -5.44 5.56 -8.31
C GLY A 80 -4.64 4.85 -9.40
N GLY A 81 -3.31 4.89 -9.31
CA GLY A 81 -2.40 4.16 -10.19
C GLY A 81 -2.48 2.64 -10.00
N ILE A 82 -2.65 2.17 -8.76
CA ILE A 82 -2.88 0.74 -8.46
C ILE A 82 -4.14 0.25 -9.16
N LEU A 83 -5.26 0.94 -8.98
CA LEU A 83 -6.53 0.58 -9.62
C LEU A 83 -6.44 0.61 -11.15
N SER A 84 -5.83 1.65 -11.71
CA SER A 84 -5.66 1.80 -13.16
C SER A 84 -4.83 0.65 -13.74
N ARG A 85 -3.74 0.28 -13.06
CA ARG A 85 -2.88 -0.82 -13.46
C ARG A 85 -3.61 -2.16 -13.33
N MET A 86 -4.34 -2.38 -12.23
CA MET A 86 -5.15 -3.59 -12.03
C MET A 86 -6.17 -3.77 -13.18
N LYS A 87 -6.86 -2.70 -13.59
CA LYS A 87 -7.78 -2.73 -14.73
C LYS A 87 -7.10 -3.02 -16.07
N LEU A 88 -5.94 -2.40 -16.30
CA LEU A 88 -5.17 -2.57 -17.54
C LEU A 88 -4.66 -4.00 -17.69
N ASP A 89 -4.07 -4.56 -16.63
CA ASP A 89 -3.51 -5.90 -16.64
C ASP A 89 -4.59 -7.00 -16.61
N GLY A 90 -5.76 -6.69 -16.00
CA GLY A 90 -6.88 -7.63 -15.92
C GLY A 90 -6.47 -8.98 -15.32
N GLU A 91 -6.86 -10.07 -15.98
CA GLU A 91 -6.52 -11.44 -15.56
C GLU A 91 -5.04 -11.79 -15.76
N SER A 92 -4.29 -11.01 -16.55
CA SER A 92 -2.84 -11.18 -16.73
C SER A 92 -2.00 -10.46 -15.67
N SER A 93 -2.63 -9.90 -14.64
CA SER A 93 -1.94 -9.25 -13.54
C SER A 93 -0.88 -10.16 -12.92
N ARG A 94 0.29 -9.56 -12.62
CA ARG A 94 1.37 -10.26 -11.91
C ARG A 94 1.26 -10.11 -10.40
N ALA A 95 0.34 -9.30 -9.91
CA ALA A 95 0.12 -9.11 -8.48
C ALA A 95 -0.67 -10.29 -7.90
N ASP A 96 -0.27 -10.77 -6.74
CA ASP A 96 -1.01 -11.71 -5.90
C ASP A 96 -1.88 -10.98 -4.88
N VAL A 97 -1.43 -9.80 -4.45
CA VAL A 97 -2.11 -8.93 -3.48
C VAL A 97 -2.02 -7.48 -3.95
N VAL A 98 -3.07 -6.71 -3.72
CA VAL A 98 -3.05 -5.24 -3.77
C VAL A 98 -3.07 -4.69 -2.34
N LEU A 99 -2.22 -3.70 -2.05
CA LEU A 99 -2.04 -3.08 -0.74
C LEU A 99 -1.99 -1.55 -0.92
N GLY A 100 -2.86 -0.80 -0.25
CA GLY A 100 -2.93 0.65 -0.37
C GLY A 100 -3.96 1.16 -1.39
N LEU A 101 -5.01 0.37 -1.66
CA LEU A 101 -6.20 0.92 -2.30
C LEU A 101 -6.95 1.81 -1.31
N ASP A 102 -7.36 2.99 -1.75
CA ASP A 102 -8.24 3.87 -0.99
C ASP A 102 -9.67 3.29 -0.93
N ALA A 103 -10.30 3.36 0.24
CA ALA A 103 -11.66 2.88 0.43
C ALA A 103 -12.69 3.53 -0.51
N ASN A 104 -12.45 4.77 -0.95
CA ASN A 104 -13.29 5.44 -1.94
C ASN A 104 -13.19 4.80 -3.35
N LEU A 105 -12.18 3.97 -3.60
CA LEU A 105 -12.02 3.20 -4.84
C LEU A 105 -12.52 1.75 -4.70
N ALA A 106 -12.91 1.32 -3.49
CA ALA A 106 -13.30 -0.07 -3.22
C ALA A 106 -14.41 -0.57 -4.14
N GLY A 107 -15.49 0.19 -4.30
CA GLY A 107 -16.62 -0.20 -5.16
C GLY A 107 -16.23 -0.34 -6.64
N GLU A 108 -15.33 0.51 -7.14
CA GLU A 108 -14.82 0.44 -8.51
C GLU A 108 -13.85 -0.74 -8.68
N ALA A 109 -13.03 -1.02 -7.66
CA ALA A 109 -12.12 -2.16 -7.66
C ALA A 109 -12.89 -3.50 -7.60
N GLU A 110 -13.92 -3.61 -6.77
CA GLU A 110 -14.80 -4.81 -6.72
C GLU A 110 -15.53 -5.05 -8.05
N ALA A 111 -16.00 -3.98 -8.71
CA ALA A 111 -16.68 -4.09 -10.01
C ALA A 111 -15.80 -4.68 -11.13
N THR A 112 -14.48 -4.70 -10.95
CA THR A 112 -13.57 -5.38 -11.91
C THR A 112 -13.70 -6.90 -11.89
N GLY A 113 -14.19 -7.50 -10.80
CA GLY A 113 -14.23 -8.95 -10.60
C GLY A 113 -12.84 -9.60 -10.44
N LEU A 114 -11.77 -8.81 -10.25
CA LEU A 114 -10.38 -9.30 -10.17
C LEU A 114 -9.94 -9.63 -8.75
N LEU A 115 -10.72 -9.27 -7.74
CA LEU A 115 -10.39 -9.48 -6.34
C LEU A 115 -11.08 -10.72 -5.77
N ALA A 116 -10.44 -11.38 -4.83
CA ALA A 116 -10.95 -12.55 -4.13
C ALA A 116 -11.52 -12.17 -2.76
N PRO A 117 -12.54 -12.88 -2.28
CA PRO A 117 -12.98 -12.76 -0.89
C PRO A 117 -11.85 -13.17 0.06
N HIS A 118 -11.64 -12.40 1.13
CA HIS A 118 -10.58 -12.70 2.11
C HIS A 118 -10.93 -13.90 3.02
N GLY A 119 -12.20 -14.26 3.15
CA GLY A 119 -12.65 -15.42 3.93
C GLY A 119 -12.33 -15.37 5.43
N ARG A 120 -12.07 -14.18 5.98
CA ARG A 120 -11.69 -13.98 7.39
C ARG A 120 -12.81 -13.31 8.18
N THR A 121 -12.92 -13.67 9.46
CA THR A 121 -13.63 -12.83 10.43
C THR A 121 -12.65 -11.75 10.87
N LEU A 122 -12.98 -10.49 10.61
CA LEU A 122 -12.13 -9.38 11.02
C LEU A 122 -12.21 -9.19 12.54
N PRO A 123 -11.10 -8.90 13.21
CA PRO A 123 -11.11 -8.49 14.61
C PRO A 123 -11.84 -7.15 14.77
N ALA A 124 -12.11 -6.75 16.02
CA ALA A 124 -12.50 -5.38 16.29
C ALA A 124 -11.41 -4.43 15.81
N LEU A 125 -11.81 -3.41 15.03
CA LEU A 125 -10.91 -2.41 14.45
C LEU A 125 -11.09 -1.09 15.20
N ASP A 126 -9.99 -0.36 15.38
CA ASP A 126 -9.93 0.93 16.06
C ASP A 126 -10.08 2.10 15.05
N MET A 127 -11.12 2.01 14.24
CA MET A 127 -11.43 3.01 13.21
C MET A 127 -12.66 3.84 13.59
N PRO A 128 -12.77 5.10 13.13
CA PRO A 128 -13.91 5.96 13.43
C PRO A 128 -15.21 5.54 12.72
N VAL A 129 -15.14 4.54 11.84
CA VAL A 129 -16.29 4.00 11.10
C VAL A 129 -16.30 2.48 11.20
N ALA A 130 -17.50 1.89 11.24
CA ALA A 130 -17.65 0.44 11.17
C ALA A 130 -17.21 -0.05 9.77
N TRP A 131 -16.52 -1.19 9.75
CA TRP A 131 -16.06 -1.80 8.51
C TRP A 131 -16.65 -3.19 8.32
N SER A 132 -17.24 -3.41 7.15
CA SER A 132 -17.70 -4.75 6.75
C SER A 132 -17.48 -4.89 5.24
N SER A 133 -16.52 -5.69 4.85
CA SER A 133 -16.27 -6.08 3.46
C SER A 133 -15.90 -7.56 3.44
N LYS A 134 -16.28 -8.27 2.41
CA LYS A 134 -15.83 -9.65 2.18
C LYS A 134 -14.54 -9.70 1.38
N THR A 135 -14.17 -8.59 0.75
CA THR A 135 -13.05 -8.48 -0.19
C THR A 135 -11.86 -7.74 0.42
N PHE A 136 -12.12 -6.65 1.12
CA PHE A 136 -11.10 -5.74 1.60
C PHE A 136 -10.86 -5.82 3.10
N VAL A 137 -9.59 -5.78 3.46
CA VAL A 137 -9.11 -5.66 4.84
C VAL A 137 -8.47 -4.29 5.00
N PRO A 138 -8.98 -3.42 5.89
CA PRO A 138 -8.33 -2.15 6.18
C PRO A 138 -7.07 -2.40 7.01
N PHE A 139 -6.02 -1.61 6.77
CA PHE A 139 -4.79 -1.76 7.53
C PHE A 139 -4.34 -0.48 8.24
N ASP A 140 -4.70 0.68 7.71
CA ASP A 140 -4.50 1.95 8.38
C ASP A 140 -5.55 2.98 7.94
N TRP A 141 -5.55 4.13 8.63
CA TRP A 141 -6.48 5.22 8.37
C TRP A 141 -5.96 6.54 8.90
N GLY A 142 -6.53 7.63 8.40
CA GLY A 142 -6.25 8.97 8.88
C GLY A 142 -7.27 9.97 8.37
N TYR A 143 -7.13 11.22 8.77
CA TYR A 143 -7.94 12.31 8.24
C TYR A 143 -7.11 13.16 7.31
N LEU A 144 -7.62 13.50 6.15
CA LEU A 144 -7.02 14.51 5.29
C LEU A 144 -6.95 15.85 6.01
N ALA A 145 -5.86 16.55 5.84
CA ALA A 145 -5.66 17.89 6.41
C ALA A 145 -4.64 18.67 5.57
N PHE A 146 -4.73 19.97 5.60
CA PHE A 146 -3.67 20.83 5.10
C PHE A 146 -2.58 21.00 6.16
N VAL A 147 -1.36 20.58 5.81
CA VAL A 147 -0.18 20.72 6.66
C VAL A 147 0.51 22.04 6.31
N TYR A 148 1.00 22.73 7.33
CA TYR A 148 1.67 24.02 7.22
C TYR A 148 2.82 24.15 8.24
N ASP A 149 3.71 25.11 8.00
CA ASP A 149 4.76 25.52 8.94
C ASP A 149 4.25 26.73 9.75
N GLU A 150 3.98 26.54 11.05
CA GLU A 150 3.48 27.60 11.93
C GLU A 150 4.47 28.77 12.12
N THR A 151 5.73 28.59 11.75
CA THR A 151 6.71 29.72 11.79
C THR A 151 6.48 30.68 10.62
N LYS A 152 5.91 30.20 9.51
CA LYS A 152 5.64 30.94 8.27
C LYS A 152 4.17 31.37 8.17
N LEU A 153 3.24 30.49 8.46
CA LEU A 153 1.79 30.74 8.42
C LEU A 153 1.21 30.73 9.83
N LYS A 154 1.06 31.95 10.43
CA LYS A 154 0.60 32.09 11.81
C LYS A 154 -0.89 31.87 11.99
N THR A 155 -1.68 32.16 10.97
CA THR A 155 -3.14 32.10 11.01
C THR A 155 -3.64 31.24 9.82
N PRO A 156 -3.63 29.89 9.95
CA PRO A 156 -4.16 29.05 8.91
C PRO A 156 -5.69 29.16 8.83
N PRO A 157 -6.30 28.90 7.67
CA PRO A 157 -7.75 28.81 7.55
C PRO A 157 -8.34 27.80 8.56
N GLN A 158 -9.44 28.19 9.19
CA GLN A 158 -10.10 27.38 10.22
C GLN A 158 -11.24 26.50 9.67
N SER A 159 -11.51 26.62 8.36
CA SER A 159 -12.53 25.84 7.68
C SER A 159 -12.19 25.68 6.20
N LEU A 160 -12.77 24.66 5.55
CA LEU A 160 -12.62 24.50 4.11
C LEU A 160 -13.23 25.69 3.36
N ARG A 161 -14.36 26.21 3.86
CA ARG A 161 -15.00 27.41 3.28
C ARG A 161 -14.10 28.64 3.40
N ALA A 162 -13.48 28.86 4.55
CA ALA A 162 -12.54 29.95 4.72
C ALA A 162 -11.32 29.79 3.79
N LEU A 163 -10.80 28.56 3.62
CA LEU A 163 -9.76 28.30 2.62
C LEU A 163 -10.22 28.62 1.20
N VAL A 164 -11.46 28.35 0.83
CA VAL A 164 -11.99 28.59 -0.53
C VAL A 164 -12.29 30.06 -0.76
N ASP A 165 -12.93 30.74 0.21
CA ASP A 165 -13.55 32.07 0.01
C ASP A 165 -12.56 33.24 0.18
N ASP A 166 -11.38 33.03 0.77
CA ASP A 166 -10.35 34.08 0.90
C ASP A 166 -9.45 34.15 -0.34
N PRO A 167 -9.59 35.14 -1.23
CA PRO A 167 -8.77 35.23 -2.43
C PRO A 167 -7.28 35.56 -2.15
N SER A 168 -7.00 36.09 -0.96
CA SER A 168 -5.63 36.40 -0.48
C SER A 168 -5.04 35.32 0.43
N GLY A 169 -5.77 34.23 0.62
CA GLY A 169 -5.37 33.12 1.49
C GLY A 169 -4.13 32.36 1.01
N PRO A 170 -3.70 31.36 1.77
CA PRO A 170 -2.44 30.66 1.51
C PRO A 170 -2.43 29.94 0.15
N ARG A 171 -1.25 29.88 -0.46
CA ARG A 171 -1.00 29.06 -1.64
C ARG A 171 -0.89 27.60 -1.20
N ILE A 172 -1.49 26.71 -1.98
CA ILE A 172 -1.57 25.30 -1.63
C ILE A 172 -1.03 24.39 -2.74
N ILE A 173 -0.48 23.25 -2.34
CA ILE A 173 -0.19 22.13 -3.24
C ILE A 173 -1.17 21.01 -2.90
N VAL A 174 -1.79 20.45 -3.93
CA VAL A 174 -2.73 19.34 -3.83
C VAL A 174 -2.41 18.27 -4.87
N GLN A 175 -2.96 17.09 -4.70
CA GLN A 175 -2.77 15.99 -5.65
C GLN A 175 -3.93 15.91 -6.64
N ASP A 176 -3.67 15.30 -7.79
CA ASP A 176 -4.67 15.04 -8.82
C ASP A 176 -5.65 13.95 -8.38
N PRO A 177 -6.96 14.22 -8.35
CA PRO A 177 -7.98 13.25 -7.89
C PRO A 177 -8.10 12.00 -8.78
N ARG A 178 -7.51 12.01 -9.97
CA ARG A 178 -7.54 10.88 -10.89
C ARG A 178 -6.47 9.83 -10.57
N THR A 179 -5.39 10.23 -9.93
CA THR A 179 -4.21 9.40 -9.72
C THR A 179 -3.89 9.16 -8.26
N SER A 180 -4.24 10.09 -7.37
CA SER A 180 -3.86 10.10 -5.95
C SER A 180 -5.06 9.92 -5.01
N ALA A 181 -4.89 9.12 -3.97
CA ALA A 181 -5.88 8.94 -2.90
C ALA A 181 -6.17 10.24 -2.14
N PRO A 182 -5.17 11.01 -1.64
CA PRO A 182 -5.45 12.31 -1.04
C PRO A 182 -6.14 13.28 -2.00
N GLY A 183 -5.76 13.29 -3.27
CA GLY A 183 -6.41 14.12 -4.29
C GLY A 183 -7.88 13.77 -4.48
N LEU A 184 -8.21 12.47 -4.58
CA LEU A 184 -9.59 12.01 -4.62
C LEU A 184 -10.33 12.37 -3.34
N GLY A 185 -9.72 12.12 -2.18
CA GLY A 185 -10.33 12.46 -0.90
C GLY A 185 -10.62 13.96 -0.78
N PHE A 186 -9.76 14.84 -1.32
CA PHE A 186 -10.02 16.28 -1.34
C PHE A 186 -11.16 16.67 -2.29
N LEU A 187 -11.26 16.01 -3.45
CA LEU A 187 -12.42 16.15 -4.33
C LEU A 187 -13.71 15.84 -3.59
N LEU A 188 -13.73 14.72 -2.87
CA LEU A 188 -14.88 14.25 -2.09
C LEU A 188 -15.16 15.16 -0.89
N TRP A 189 -14.12 15.64 -0.21
CA TRP A 189 -14.26 16.61 0.88
C TRP A 189 -14.91 17.91 0.40
N MET A 190 -14.43 18.43 -0.74
CA MET A 190 -15.04 19.62 -1.36
C MET A 190 -16.52 19.36 -1.71
N LYS A 191 -16.84 18.19 -2.24
CA LYS A 191 -18.21 17.82 -2.58
C LYS A 191 -19.11 17.68 -1.35
N GLU A 192 -18.60 17.06 -0.28
CA GLU A 192 -19.34 16.89 0.97
C GLU A 192 -19.67 18.23 1.65
N VAL A 193 -18.71 19.17 1.64
CA VAL A 193 -18.89 20.49 2.28
C VAL A 193 -19.67 21.47 1.41
N SER A 194 -19.49 21.42 0.09
CA SER A 194 -20.03 22.44 -0.83
C SER A 194 -21.22 21.96 -1.64
N GLY A 195 -21.50 20.66 -1.67
CA GLY A 195 -22.62 20.09 -2.43
C GLY A 195 -22.56 20.49 -3.92
N ASP A 196 -23.65 21.10 -4.42
CA ASP A 196 -23.73 21.56 -5.81
C ASP A 196 -22.88 22.82 -6.09
N GLN A 197 -22.32 23.43 -5.06
CA GLN A 197 -21.39 24.56 -5.18
C GLN A 197 -19.91 24.10 -5.26
N ALA A 198 -19.64 22.80 -5.39
CA ALA A 198 -18.27 22.29 -5.47
C ALA A 198 -17.52 22.82 -6.71
N GLY A 199 -18.13 22.87 -7.88
CA GLY A 199 -17.55 23.46 -9.09
C GLY A 199 -17.15 24.93 -8.90
N PRO A 200 -18.08 25.83 -8.51
CA PRO A 200 -17.73 27.20 -8.12
C PRO A 200 -16.66 27.32 -7.04
N ALA A 201 -16.65 26.44 -6.02
CA ALA A 201 -15.64 26.42 -4.99
C ALA A 201 -14.24 26.10 -5.57
N TRP A 202 -14.14 25.13 -6.47
CA TRP A 202 -12.90 24.82 -7.19
C TRP A 202 -12.42 26.00 -8.02
N THR A 203 -13.32 26.69 -8.73
CA THR A 203 -12.97 27.88 -9.52
C THR A 203 -12.40 28.99 -8.67
N LYS A 204 -12.99 29.23 -7.47
CA LYS A 204 -12.44 30.23 -6.51
C LYS A 204 -11.08 29.83 -5.96
N LEU A 205 -10.88 28.54 -5.65
CA LEU A 205 -9.64 28.06 -5.04
C LEU A 205 -8.50 27.94 -6.08
N ARG A 206 -8.82 27.71 -7.36
CA ARG A 206 -7.84 27.42 -8.43
C ARG A 206 -6.66 28.39 -8.51
N PRO A 207 -6.83 29.73 -8.40
CA PRO A 207 -5.71 30.67 -8.48
C PRO A 207 -4.63 30.49 -7.42
N ARG A 208 -4.96 29.88 -6.27
CA ARG A 208 -4.05 29.62 -5.17
C ARG A 208 -3.47 28.20 -5.17
N ILE A 209 -3.92 27.33 -6.08
CA ILE A 209 -3.32 26.02 -6.27
C ILE A 209 -2.07 26.16 -7.12
N VAL A 210 -0.90 25.96 -6.50
CA VAL A 210 0.39 26.02 -7.18
C VAL A 210 0.49 24.94 -8.25
N THR A 211 0.15 23.73 -7.88
CA THR A 211 0.17 22.57 -8.79
C THR A 211 -0.72 21.43 -8.30
N PHE A 212 -1.12 20.58 -9.23
CA PHE A 212 -1.69 19.25 -8.98
C PHE A 212 -0.60 18.20 -9.25
N THR A 213 -0.16 17.49 -8.24
CA THR A 213 0.88 16.44 -8.37
C THR A 213 0.27 15.08 -8.61
N LYS A 214 1.03 14.15 -9.15
CA LYS A 214 0.56 12.77 -9.41
C LYS A 214 0.27 11.98 -8.15
N GLY A 215 1.02 12.25 -7.08
CA GLY A 215 0.92 11.55 -5.81
C GLY A 215 1.44 12.36 -4.65
N TRP A 216 1.29 11.79 -3.46
CA TRP A 216 1.58 12.46 -2.18
C TRP A 216 3.04 12.87 -2.02
N SER A 217 4.00 11.99 -2.35
CA SER A 217 5.44 12.25 -2.14
C SER A 217 5.94 13.50 -2.85
N GLU A 218 5.49 13.73 -4.08
CA GLU A 218 5.85 14.91 -4.86
C GLU A 218 5.29 16.18 -4.20
N ALA A 219 4.00 16.17 -3.84
CA ALA A 219 3.36 17.32 -3.19
C ALA A 219 4.06 17.71 -1.89
N TYR A 220 4.30 16.73 -1.04
CA TYR A 220 4.94 16.97 0.26
C TYR A 220 6.39 17.44 0.11
N GLY A 221 7.12 16.89 -0.87
CA GLY A 221 8.47 17.31 -1.19
C GLY A 221 8.56 18.76 -1.67
N LEU A 222 7.62 19.23 -2.50
CA LEU A 222 7.52 20.61 -2.94
C LEU A 222 7.19 21.55 -1.77
N PHE A 223 6.28 21.17 -0.89
CA PHE A 223 5.98 21.95 0.32
C PHE A 223 7.20 22.11 1.21
N LEU A 224 7.96 21.05 1.47
CA LEU A 224 9.19 21.14 2.28
C LEU A 224 10.27 22.03 1.66
N LYS A 225 10.26 22.22 0.35
CA LYS A 225 11.11 23.19 -0.38
C LYS A 225 10.58 24.62 -0.27
N GLY A 226 9.36 24.83 0.28
CA GLY A 226 8.76 26.13 0.43
C GLY A 226 8.03 26.66 -0.81
N GLU A 227 7.63 25.79 -1.73
CA GLU A 227 6.91 26.18 -2.95
C GLU A 227 5.46 26.63 -2.69
N ALA A 228 4.90 26.28 -1.53
CA ALA A 228 3.57 26.69 -1.09
C ALA A 228 3.53 26.84 0.43
N ASP A 229 2.48 27.53 0.92
CA ASP A 229 2.26 27.76 2.34
C ASP A 229 1.64 26.55 3.04
N MET A 230 0.86 25.75 2.30
CA MET A 230 0.21 24.54 2.80
C MET A 230 0.26 23.43 1.74
N VAL A 231 0.19 22.19 2.22
CA VAL A 231 0.08 20.99 1.38
C VAL A 231 -1.05 20.10 1.87
N LEU A 232 -1.81 19.54 0.95
CA LEU A 232 -2.77 18.50 1.29
C LEU A 232 -2.02 17.24 1.72
N SER A 233 -2.32 16.79 2.92
CA SER A 233 -1.73 15.59 3.55
C SER A 233 -2.68 15.07 4.62
N TYR A 234 -2.17 14.70 5.80
CA TYR A 234 -2.96 14.08 6.86
C TYR A 234 -2.76 14.79 8.20
N THR A 235 -3.73 14.66 9.11
CA THR A 235 -3.60 15.12 10.50
C THR A 235 -2.43 14.45 11.21
N THR A 236 -1.98 13.30 10.72
CA THR A 236 -0.87 12.51 11.27
C THR A 236 0.51 12.91 10.73
N SER A 237 0.58 13.65 9.64
CA SER A 237 1.87 14.03 9.02
C SER A 237 2.86 14.76 9.97
N PRO A 238 2.44 15.59 10.93
CA PRO A 238 3.36 16.20 11.88
C PRO A 238 4.12 15.18 12.75
N ALA A 239 3.60 13.97 12.95
CA ALA A 239 4.26 12.92 13.74
C ALA A 239 5.64 12.56 13.19
N TYR A 240 5.80 12.52 11.87
CA TYR A 240 7.10 12.29 11.23
C TYR A 240 8.12 13.34 11.66
N HIS A 241 7.79 14.60 11.55
CA HIS A 241 8.69 15.70 11.90
C HIS A 241 9.06 15.69 13.39
N ILE A 242 8.09 15.36 14.25
CA ILE A 242 8.31 15.25 15.70
C ILE A 242 9.25 14.07 16.01
N ALA A 243 8.95 12.91 15.48
CA ALA A 243 9.69 11.67 15.79
C ALA A 243 11.08 11.63 15.14
N ALA A 244 11.16 11.85 13.82
CA ALA A 244 12.35 11.66 13.04
C ALA A 244 13.26 12.91 12.97
N GLU A 245 12.67 14.11 12.91
CA GLU A 245 13.43 15.35 12.69
C GLU A 245 13.53 16.22 13.95
N LYS A 246 12.80 15.89 15.02
CA LYS A 246 12.69 16.70 16.26
C LYS A 246 12.18 18.11 15.99
N LYS A 247 11.35 18.28 14.97
CA LYS A 247 10.72 19.54 14.55
C LYS A 247 9.26 19.55 14.95
N THR A 248 8.82 20.60 15.59
CA THR A 248 7.43 20.75 16.09
C THR A 248 6.63 21.82 15.37
N GLN A 249 7.26 22.59 14.47
CA GLN A 249 6.61 23.68 13.75
C GLN A 249 5.63 23.24 12.66
N TYR A 250 5.71 22.01 12.18
CA TYR A 250 4.75 21.50 11.22
C TYR A 250 3.46 21.10 11.93
N LYS A 251 2.36 21.67 11.47
CA LYS A 251 1.02 21.49 12.04
C LYS A 251 0.04 21.04 10.95
N ALA A 252 -1.05 20.43 11.36
CA ALA A 252 -2.17 20.12 10.49
C ALA A 252 -3.39 20.96 10.88
N ALA A 253 -4.10 21.50 9.89
CA ALA A 253 -5.30 22.28 10.11
C ALA A 253 -6.51 21.35 10.34
N ALA A 254 -7.20 21.52 11.47
CA ALA A 254 -8.50 20.92 11.69
C ALA A 254 -9.58 21.92 11.26
N PHE A 255 -10.43 21.51 10.32
CA PHE A 255 -11.47 22.39 9.80
C PHE A 255 -12.79 22.23 10.55
N ALA A 256 -13.50 23.34 10.72
CA ALA A 256 -14.74 23.37 11.49
C ALA A 256 -15.84 22.47 10.95
N GLU A 257 -15.90 22.27 9.63
CA GLU A 257 -16.83 21.33 8.99
C GLU A 257 -16.51 19.87 9.27
N GLY A 258 -15.31 19.58 9.76
CA GLY A 258 -14.71 18.26 9.88
C GLY A 258 -13.66 17.99 8.80
N ASN A 259 -12.91 16.90 8.95
CA ASN A 259 -11.91 16.46 8.00
C ASN A 259 -12.34 15.14 7.34
N TYR A 260 -12.00 14.97 6.07
CA TYR A 260 -12.39 13.77 5.31
C TYR A 260 -11.57 12.56 5.76
N LEU A 261 -12.26 11.47 6.00
CA LEU A 261 -11.64 10.20 6.41
C LEU A 261 -11.01 9.51 5.21
N HIS A 262 -9.80 9.03 5.40
CA HIS A 262 -9.06 8.18 4.47
C HIS A 262 -8.79 6.83 5.13
N VAL A 263 -9.04 5.73 4.41
CA VAL A 263 -8.81 4.36 4.86
C VAL A 263 -8.10 3.59 3.76
N GLU A 264 -6.99 2.95 4.09
CA GLU A 264 -6.22 2.13 3.16
C GLU A 264 -6.53 0.65 3.31
N LEU A 265 -6.60 -0.04 2.18
CA LEU A 265 -7.13 -1.38 2.05
C LEU A 265 -6.12 -2.35 1.43
N ALA A 266 -6.16 -3.59 1.91
CA ALA A 266 -5.51 -4.74 1.31
C ALA A 266 -6.55 -5.71 0.74
N ALA A 267 -6.23 -6.35 -0.39
CA ALA A 267 -7.06 -7.42 -0.97
C ALA A 267 -6.21 -8.42 -1.76
N ALA A 268 -6.57 -9.69 -1.72
CA ALA A 268 -5.97 -10.71 -2.57
C ALA A 268 -6.54 -10.64 -3.99
N MET A 269 -5.69 -10.90 -4.99
CA MET A 269 -6.15 -11.04 -6.37
C MET A 269 -6.79 -12.42 -6.59
N ARG A 270 -7.89 -12.48 -7.32
CA ARG A 270 -8.52 -13.75 -7.74
C ARG A 270 -7.60 -14.57 -8.64
N THR A 271 -6.74 -13.89 -9.38
CA THR A 271 -5.77 -14.46 -10.31
C THR A 271 -4.39 -14.69 -9.69
N ALA A 272 -4.28 -14.61 -8.35
CA ALA A 272 -3.02 -14.79 -7.64
C ALA A 272 -2.34 -16.11 -8.05
N LYS A 273 -1.05 -16.04 -8.39
CA LYS A 273 -0.22 -17.21 -8.68
C LYS A 273 0.16 -17.96 -7.42
N GLN A 274 0.15 -17.25 -6.28
CA GLN A 274 0.46 -17.77 -4.96
C GLN A 274 -0.72 -17.54 -3.99
N PRO A 275 -1.90 -18.18 -4.21
CA PRO A 275 -3.11 -17.86 -3.46
C PRO A 275 -2.98 -18.16 -1.96
N GLU A 276 -2.23 -19.20 -1.58
CA GLU A 276 -1.98 -19.51 -0.17
C GLU A 276 -1.08 -18.46 0.51
N LEU A 277 -0.04 -18.00 -0.19
CA LEU A 277 0.81 -16.92 0.31
C LEU A 277 0.06 -15.59 0.35
N ALA A 278 -0.81 -15.31 -0.62
CA ALA A 278 -1.69 -14.14 -0.60
C ALA A 278 -2.62 -14.17 0.61
N ALA A 279 -3.24 -15.32 0.91
CA ALA A 279 -4.07 -15.50 2.09
C ALA A 279 -3.28 -15.28 3.39
N ARG A 280 -2.05 -15.83 3.49
CA ARG A 280 -1.16 -15.61 4.64
C ARG A 280 -0.71 -14.15 4.76
N PHE A 281 -0.53 -13.45 3.64
CA PHE A 281 -0.22 -12.01 3.67
C PHE A 281 -1.40 -11.18 4.19
N ILE A 282 -2.65 -11.53 3.81
CA ILE A 282 -3.84 -10.90 4.40
C ILE A 282 -3.94 -11.15 5.91
N ASP A 283 -3.60 -12.36 6.39
CA ASP A 283 -3.51 -12.63 7.84
C ASP A 283 -2.40 -11.80 8.51
N PHE A 284 -1.27 -11.64 7.82
CA PHE A 284 -0.16 -10.80 8.30
C PHE A 284 -0.56 -9.34 8.42
N VAL A 285 -1.32 -8.80 7.47
CA VAL A 285 -1.84 -7.41 7.51
C VAL A 285 -2.64 -7.14 8.79
N LEU A 286 -3.39 -8.13 9.29
CA LEU A 286 -4.17 -8.02 10.53
C LEU A 286 -3.35 -8.30 11.81
N SER A 287 -2.11 -8.74 11.68
CA SER A 287 -1.27 -9.12 12.81
C SER A 287 -0.65 -7.91 13.50
N GLU A 288 -0.33 -8.09 14.79
CA GLU A 288 0.45 -7.11 15.58
C GLU A 288 1.73 -6.70 14.86
N ARG A 289 2.47 -7.65 14.29
CA ARG A 289 3.74 -7.44 13.59
C ARG A 289 3.64 -6.48 12.38
N PHE A 290 2.50 -6.43 11.74
CA PHE A 290 2.22 -5.47 10.65
C PHE A 290 1.77 -4.13 11.23
N GLN A 291 0.79 -4.16 12.13
CA GLN A 291 0.12 -2.98 12.65
C GLN A 291 1.06 -2.07 13.46
N GLU A 292 2.04 -2.63 14.17
CA GLU A 292 3.11 -1.88 14.88
C GLU A 292 3.92 -0.96 13.95
N LEU A 293 4.03 -1.30 12.67
CA LEU A 293 4.82 -0.52 11.73
C LEU A 293 4.05 0.66 11.11
N MET A 294 2.72 0.69 11.24
CA MET A 294 1.92 1.73 10.60
C MET A 294 2.16 3.13 11.19
N PRO A 295 2.21 3.32 12.53
CA PRO A 295 2.33 4.67 13.08
C PRO A 295 3.64 5.39 12.70
N GLU A 296 4.78 4.72 12.70
CA GLU A 296 6.08 5.35 12.42
C GLU A 296 6.68 4.94 11.07
N GLY A 297 6.02 4.05 10.33
CA GLY A 297 6.42 3.66 8.98
C GLY A 297 5.55 4.32 7.92
N ASN A 298 4.23 4.25 8.07
CA ASN A 298 3.29 4.88 7.14
C ASN A 298 2.71 6.21 7.66
N TRP A 299 3.00 6.55 8.92
CA TRP A 299 2.56 7.79 9.58
C TRP A 299 1.04 7.93 9.58
N MET A 300 0.34 6.79 9.75
CA MET A 300 -1.11 6.67 9.79
C MET A 300 -1.54 5.98 11.10
N TYR A 301 -2.80 6.13 11.48
CA TYR A 301 -3.36 5.33 12.55
C TYR A 301 -3.51 3.89 12.07
N PRO A 302 -3.02 2.88 12.82
CA PRO A 302 -3.24 1.49 12.45
C PRO A 302 -4.72 1.13 12.54
N ALA A 303 -5.20 0.23 11.69
CA ALA A 303 -6.59 -0.23 11.74
C ALA A 303 -6.90 -0.98 13.05
N LYS A 304 -5.87 -1.59 13.64
CA LYS A 304 -5.90 -2.17 14.98
C LYS A 304 -4.72 -1.64 15.78
N THR A 305 -5.02 -0.93 16.86
CA THR A 305 -3.98 -0.36 17.70
C THR A 305 -3.11 -1.46 18.34
N PRO A 306 -1.78 -1.39 18.18
CA PRO A 306 -0.87 -2.35 18.80
C PRO A 306 -0.98 -2.36 20.33
N ALA A 307 -0.63 -3.47 20.96
CA ALA A 307 -0.66 -3.62 22.42
C ALA A 307 0.22 -2.57 23.14
N ALA A 308 1.31 -2.15 22.50
CA ALA A 308 2.19 -1.07 23.00
C ALA A 308 1.56 0.33 22.91
N GLY A 309 0.40 0.46 22.25
CA GLY A 309 -0.25 1.75 21.98
C GLY A 309 0.38 2.53 20.82
N LEU A 310 -0.02 3.79 20.71
CA LEU A 310 0.53 4.70 19.69
C LEU A 310 1.81 5.39 20.22
N PRO A 311 2.77 5.68 19.34
CA PRO A 311 3.98 6.43 19.71
C PRO A 311 3.66 7.80 20.30
N ALA A 312 4.56 8.32 21.14
CA ALA A 312 4.41 9.63 21.77
C ALA A 312 4.22 10.79 20.77
N SER A 313 4.77 10.66 19.54
CA SER A 313 4.58 11.63 18.46
C SER A 313 3.13 11.79 18.01
N PHE A 314 2.25 10.82 18.33
CA PHE A 314 0.82 10.89 18.03
C PHE A 314 0.00 11.60 19.13
N SER A 315 0.54 11.79 20.33
CA SER A 315 -0.20 12.37 21.47
C SER A 315 -0.59 13.84 21.29
N THR A 316 0.15 14.57 20.47
CA THR A 316 -0.05 16.02 20.24
C THR A 316 -0.73 16.32 18.90
N LEU A 317 -1.10 15.28 18.14
CA LEU A 317 -1.74 15.46 16.85
C LEU A 317 -3.16 16.00 17.01
N VAL A 318 -3.53 16.91 16.11
CA VAL A 318 -4.89 17.44 16.06
C VAL A 318 -5.88 16.33 15.69
N ARG A 319 -6.99 16.27 16.41
CA ARG A 319 -8.11 15.37 16.12
C ARG A 319 -9.28 16.20 15.64
N PRO A 320 -9.78 15.95 14.41
CA PRO A 320 -10.97 16.63 13.92
C PRO A 320 -12.17 16.36 14.82
N SER A 321 -13.04 17.36 14.95
CA SER A 321 -14.29 17.23 15.71
C SER A 321 -15.30 16.30 15.03
N LYS A 322 -15.18 16.12 13.71
CA LYS A 322 -16.08 15.32 12.88
C LYS A 322 -15.31 14.62 11.76
N ALA A 323 -15.55 13.33 11.59
CA ALA A 323 -15.15 12.57 10.42
C ALA A 323 -16.18 12.81 9.29
N LEU A 324 -15.71 13.27 8.13
CA LEU A 324 -16.52 13.36 6.92
C LEU A 324 -16.20 12.16 6.04
N LEU A 325 -17.23 11.53 5.48
CA LEU A 325 -17.10 10.40 4.57
C LEU A 325 -18.36 10.33 3.71
N ILE A 326 -18.19 10.30 2.39
CA ILE A 326 -19.27 9.99 1.47
C ILE A 326 -19.42 8.47 1.39
N ASP A 327 -20.65 8.00 1.35
CA ASP A 327 -20.96 6.57 1.16
C ASP A 327 -20.26 6.01 -0.09
N PHE A 328 -19.62 4.86 0.01
CA PHE A 328 -18.79 4.28 -1.05
C PHE A 328 -19.57 3.95 -2.33
N ALA A 329 -20.86 3.61 -2.23
CA ALA A 329 -21.70 3.40 -3.40
C ALA A 329 -21.97 4.72 -4.12
N LYS A 330 -22.21 5.81 -3.37
CA LYS A 330 -22.35 7.15 -3.96
C LYS A 330 -21.05 7.61 -4.62
N VAL A 331 -19.89 7.30 -4.02
CA VAL A 331 -18.58 7.62 -4.64
C VAL A 331 -18.42 6.85 -5.95
N ARG A 332 -18.68 5.54 -5.95
CA ARG A 332 -18.59 4.73 -7.16
C ARG A 332 -19.45 5.32 -8.30
N ASP A 333 -20.67 5.70 -7.99
CA ASP A 333 -21.62 6.16 -8.98
C ASP A 333 -21.39 7.63 -9.41
N GLY A 334 -20.89 8.48 -8.49
CA GLY A 334 -20.73 9.93 -8.71
C GLY A 334 -19.32 10.35 -9.15
N ARG A 335 -18.28 9.57 -8.83
CA ARG A 335 -16.88 9.96 -8.97
C ARG A 335 -16.51 10.52 -10.34
N ARG A 336 -16.98 9.88 -11.41
CA ARG A 336 -16.68 10.32 -12.78
C ARG A 336 -17.22 11.73 -13.05
N GLY A 337 -18.48 11.97 -12.73
CA GLY A 337 -19.10 13.29 -12.92
C GLY A 337 -18.44 14.37 -12.06
N TRP A 338 -18.03 14.04 -10.84
CA TRP A 338 -17.31 14.98 -9.96
C TRP A 338 -15.89 15.28 -10.44
N ILE A 339 -15.22 14.33 -11.06
CA ILE A 339 -13.92 14.56 -11.73
C ILE A 339 -14.11 15.47 -12.95
N ASP A 340 -15.15 15.27 -13.76
CA ASP A 340 -15.44 16.11 -14.92
C ASP A 340 -15.81 17.55 -14.49
N GLU A 341 -16.56 17.73 -13.39
CA GLU A 341 -16.86 19.02 -12.76
C GLU A 341 -15.57 19.72 -12.30
N TRP A 342 -14.69 18.99 -11.61
CA TRP A 342 -13.39 19.50 -11.16
C TRP A 342 -12.50 19.90 -12.34
N LEU A 343 -12.40 19.07 -13.38
CA LEU A 343 -11.64 19.40 -14.60
C LEU A 343 -12.14 20.68 -15.24
N ALA A 344 -13.45 20.82 -15.42
CA ALA A 344 -14.06 22.02 -15.99
C ALA A 344 -13.74 23.27 -15.14
N ALA A 345 -13.77 23.16 -13.81
CA ALA A 345 -13.54 24.26 -12.89
C ALA A 345 -12.06 24.65 -12.76
N THR A 346 -11.13 23.72 -13.02
CA THR A 346 -9.67 23.92 -12.81
C THR A 346 -8.85 24.05 -14.10
N ALA A 347 -9.47 23.88 -15.26
CA ALA A 347 -8.79 23.93 -16.58
C ALA A 347 -8.33 25.33 -17.03
N ARG A 348 -8.61 26.38 -16.23
CA ARG A 348 -8.30 27.79 -16.61
C ARG A 348 -7.06 28.33 -15.87
#